data_a24a9f0b45bcff132b0fe1e80b58cce3
#
_entry.id   a24a9f0b45bcff132b0fe1e80b58cce3
#
_cell.length_a   1.000
_cell.length_b   1.000
_cell.length_c   1.000
_cell.angle_alpha   90.00
_cell.angle_beta   90.00
_cell.angle_gamma   90.00
#
_symmetry.space_group_name_H-M   'P 1'
#
loop_
_entity.id
_entity.type
_entity.pdbx_description
1 polymer ?
#
loop_
_entity_poly.entity_id
_entity_poly.type
_entity_poly.pdbx_seq_one_letter_code
_entity_poly.pdbx_strand_id
1 'polypeptide(L)'
;MIRHMDLGSAPYARLRALARLMKNGTVTLAGNRPGKIYGRLDCRTGKRMKPENRVFFQSETDAVTLGYRPCAICLPREYKLWKAS
;
A
#
# COMPACT_ATOMS: atom_id res chain seq x y z
N MET A 1 -8.56 -2.00 4.37
CA MET A 1 -7.13 -1.64 4.59
C MET A 1 -6.51 -2.54 5.64
N ILE A 2 -5.34 -3.05 5.35
CA ILE A 2 -4.59 -3.90 6.29
C ILE A 2 -3.33 -3.14 6.71
N ARG A 3 -3.09 -3.01 8.01
CA ARG A 3 -1.86 -2.38 8.50
C ARG A 3 -0.76 -3.44 8.61
N HIS A 4 0.46 -3.08 8.17
CA HIS A 4 1.59 -3.99 8.19
C HIS A 4 1.84 -4.56 9.60
N MET A 5 1.75 -3.71 10.62
CA MET A 5 2.00 -4.13 12.00
C MET A 5 0.98 -5.12 12.54
N ASP A 6 -0.21 -5.18 11.92
CA ASP A 6 -1.26 -6.11 12.34
C ASP A 6 -1.09 -7.52 11.75
N LEU A 7 -0.09 -7.72 10.87
CA LEU A 7 0.14 -9.01 10.22
C LEU A 7 0.88 -10.03 11.12
N GLY A 8 1.43 -9.59 12.22
CA GLY A 8 2.13 -10.48 13.16
C GLY A 8 2.93 -9.71 14.17
N SER A 9 3.40 -10.42 15.22
CA SER A 9 4.14 -9.83 16.34
C SER A 9 5.64 -9.67 16.07
N ALA A 10 6.17 -10.30 15.02
CA ALA A 10 7.58 -10.24 14.66
C ALA A 10 7.75 -9.94 13.18
N PRO A 11 8.89 -9.31 12.78
CA PRO A 11 9.11 -8.96 11.36
C PRO A 11 8.99 -10.15 10.42
N TYR A 12 9.52 -11.30 10.81
CA TYR A 12 9.46 -12.50 9.98
C TYR A 12 8.02 -12.98 9.78
N ALA A 13 7.23 -13.00 10.87
CA ALA A 13 5.82 -13.42 10.80
C ALA A 13 5.01 -12.46 9.90
N ARG A 14 5.29 -11.17 9.99
CA ARG A 14 4.61 -10.17 9.15
C ARG A 14 4.92 -10.36 7.68
N LEU A 15 6.18 -10.65 7.32
CA LEU A 15 6.57 -10.89 5.94
C LEU A 15 5.91 -12.15 5.37
N ARG A 16 5.82 -13.20 6.16
CA ARG A 16 5.15 -14.44 5.73
C ARG A 16 3.67 -14.23 5.49
N ALA A 17 3.01 -13.53 6.40
CA ALA A 17 1.58 -13.23 6.26
C ALA A 17 1.33 -12.37 5.03
N LEU A 18 2.17 -11.34 4.80
CA LEU A 18 2.06 -10.47 3.64
C LEU A 18 2.23 -11.26 2.34
N ALA A 19 3.25 -12.13 2.27
CA ALA A 19 3.50 -12.94 1.08
C ALA A 19 2.28 -13.81 0.72
N ARG A 20 1.63 -14.37 1.73
CA ARG A 20 0.42 -15.18 1.54
C ARG A 20 -0.73 -14.34 0.99
N LEU A 21 -0.94 -13.15 1.54
CA LEU A 21 -2.01 -12.24 1.09
C LEU A 21 -1.76 -11.74 -0.33
N MET A 22 -0.51 -11.50 -0.69
CA MET A 22 -0.15 -11.11 -2.06
C MET A 22 -0.40 -12.25 -3.03
N LYS A 23 -0.04 -13.47 -2.64
CA LYS A 23 -0.19 -14.65 -3.49
C LYS A 23 -1.65 -14.96 -3.79
N ASN A 24 -2.54 -14.77 -2.81
CA ASN A 24 -3.97 -15.07 -2.98
C ASN A 24 -4.80 -13.88 -3.50
N GLY A 25 -4.15 -12.75 -3.80
CA GLY A 25 -4.83 -11.59 -4.38
C GLY A 25 -5.55 -10.70 -3.38
N THR A 26 -5.45 -10.97 -2.09
CA THR A 26 -6.06 -10.13 -1.05
C THR A 26 -5.37 -8.78 -0.93
N VAL A 27 -4.07 -8.72 -1.22
CA VAL A 27 -3.26 -7.51 -1.20
C VAL A 27 -2.67 -7.31 -2.59
N THR A 28 -2.98 -6.17 -3.23
CA THR A 28 -2.43 -5.82 -4.54
C THR A 28 -1.72 -4.47 -4.54
N LEU A 29 -1.95 -3.62 -3.52
CA LEU A 29 -1.38 -2.29 -3.42
C LEU A 29 -0.88 -2.03 -2.00
N ALA A 30 0.09 -1.14 -1.89
CA ALA A 30 0.63 -0.69 -0.62
C ALA A 30 0.39 0.80 -0.44
N GLY A 31 0.48 1.30 0.79
CA GLY A 31 0.30 2.71 1.05
C GLY A 31 1.11 3.21 2.22
N ASN A 32 1.24 4.54 2.29
CA ASN A 32 1.88 5.27 3.37
C ASN A 32 0.78 5.97 4.17
N ARG A 33 0.54 5.52 5.39
CA ARG A 33 -0.55 6.01 6.21
C ARG A 33 -0.43 7.50 6.55
N PRO A 34 0.71 8.02 7.02
CA PRO A 34 0.80 9.45 7.34
C PRO A 34 0.61 10.35 6.12
N GLY A 35 1.14 9.97 4.97
CA GLY A 35 1.03 10.77 3.75
C GLY A 35 -0.24 10.50 2.96
N LYS A 36 -0.98 9.45 3.29
CA LYS A 36 -2.18 9.02 2.58
C LYS A 36 -1.92 8.84 1.08
N ILE A 37 -0.85 8.12 0.77
CA ILE A 37 -0.42 7.82 -0.60
C ILE A 37 -0.48 6.31 -0.80
N TYR A 38 -1.08 5.85 -1.90
CA TYR A 38 -1.05 4.43 -2.25
C TYR A 38 -0.26 4.22 -3.55
N GLY A 39 0.29 3.04 -3.71
CA GLY A 39 1.08 2.71 -4.88
C GLY A 39 1.26 1.21 -5.05
N ARG A 40 2.10 0.85 -6.02
CA ARG A 40 2.40 -0.55 -6.30
C ARG A 40 3.22 -1.16 -5.16
N LEU A 41 3.06 -2.47 -4.98
CA LEU A 41 3.82 -3.20 -3.96
C LEU A 41 5.33 -3.15 -4.20
N ASP A 42 5.76 -3.00 -5.45
CA ASP A 42 7.16 -2.91 -5.82
C ASP A 42 7.67 -1.47 -5.96
N CYS A 43 6.92 -0.49 -5.47
CA CYS A 43 7.31 0.92 -5.55
C CYS A 43 8.61 1.16 -4.79
N ARG A 44 9.55 1.86 -5.45
CA ARG A 44 10.86 2.16 -4.86
C ARG A 44 10.75 2.92 -3.54
N THR A 45 9.88 3.90 -3.48
CA THR A 45 9.69 4.70 -2.25
C THR A 45 9.02 3.89 -1.16
N GLY A 46 8.15 2.95 -1.52
CA GLY A 46 7.48 2.09 -0.55
C GLY A 46 8.42 1.16 0.19
N LYS A 47 9.51 0.74 -0.46
CA LYS A 47 10.48 -0.18 0.16
C LYS A 47 11.27 0.45 1.31
N ARG A 48 11.36 1.78 1.34
CA ARG A 48 12.05 2.51 2.40
C ARG A 48 11.13 2.89 3.55
N MET A 49 9.85 2.57 3.43
CA MET A 49 8.85 2.96 4.42
C MET A 49 8.96 2.11 5.68
N LYS A 50 8.81 2.76 6.83
CA LYS A 50 8.79 2.04 8.10
C LYS A 50 7.55 1.15 8.21
N PRO A 51 7.67 -0.05 8.80
CA PRO A 51 6.51 -0.95 8.92
C PRO A 51 5.31 -0.31 9.62
N GLU A 52 5.52 0.53 10.63
CA GLU A 52 4.41 1.18 11.34
C GLU A 52 3.62 2.16 10.47
N ASN A 53 4.20 2.61 9.35
CA ASN A 53 3.54 3.53 8.42
C ASN A 53 2.94 2.82 7.21
N ARG A 54 3.27 1.53 7.03
CA ARG A 54 2.85 0.78 5.85
C ARG A 54 1.46 0.19 6.02
N VAL A 55 0.63 0.35 4.99
CA VAL A 55 -0.69 -0.25 4.92
C VAL A 55 -0.85 -0.93 3.56
N PHE A 56 -1.86 -1.79 3.42
CA PHE A 56 -2.09 -2.54 2.20
C PHE A 56 -3.56 -2.49 1.81
N PHE A 57 -3.82 -2.55 0.51
CA PHE A 57 -5.17 -2.49 -0.03
C PHE A 57 -5.38 -3.66 -1.00
N GLN A 58 -6.61 -4.12 -1.09
CA GLN A 58 -6.99 -5.14 -2.06
C GLN A 58 -7.15 -4.53 -3.45
N SER A 59 -7.66 -3.29 -3.54
CA SER A 59 -7.93 -2.64 -4.81
C SER A 59 -7.68 -1.14 -4.71
N GLU A 60 -7.58 -0.48 -5.87
CA GLU A 60 -7.47 0.97 -5.97
C GLU A 60 -8.72 1.65 -5.38
N THR A 61 -9.89 1.08 -5.61
CA THR A 61 -11.14 1.61 -5.07
C THR A 61 -11.10 1.68 -3.55
N ASP A 62 -10.58 0.65 -2.89
CA ASP A 62 -10.45 0.65 -1.43
C ASP A 62 -9.55 1.80 -0.95
N ALA A 63 -8.42 2.00 -1.63
CA ALA A 63 -7.48 3.06 -1.25
C ALA A 63 -8.10 4.45 -1.42
N VAL A 64 -8.73 4.70 -2.56
CA VAL A 64 -9.36 5.99 -2.86
C VAL A 64 -10.50 6.29 -1.89
N THR A 65 -11.31 5.29 -1.57
CA THR A 65 -12.43 5.43 -0.63
C THR A 65 -11.95 5.88 0.75
N LEU A 66 -10.75 5.45 1.15
CA LEU A 66 -10.17 5.83 2.44
C LEU A 66 -9.38 7.14 2.39
N GLY A 67 -9.41 7.85 1.26
CA GLY A 67 -8.78 9.16 1.13
C GLY A 67 -7.31 9.13 0.72
N TYR A 68 -6.83 8.00 0.21
CA TYR A 68 -5.46 7.89 -0.27
C TYR A 68 -5.37 8.35 -1.73
N ARG A 69 -4.26 9.01 -2.07
CA ARG A 69 -3.99 9.47 -3.44
C ARG A 69 -2.94 8.57 -4.11
N PRO A 70 -2.95 8.49 -5.46
CA PRO A 70 -1.93 7.69 -6.16
C PRO A 70 -0.52 8.24 -5.99
N CYS A 71 0.46 7.35 -5.97
CA CYS A 71 1.86 7.72 -5.93
C CYS A 71 2.27 8.29 -7.29
N ALA A 72 2.89 9.47 -7.30
CA ALA A 72 3.32 10.14 -8.54
C ALA A 72 4.45 9.38 -9.24
N ILE A 73 5.21 8.57 -8.48
CA ILE A 73 6.39 7.88 -9.01
C ILE A 73 6.01 6.57 -9.71
N CYS A 74 5.25 5.69 -9.04
CA CYS A 74 4.91 4.38 -9.59
C CYS A 74 3.56 4.35 -10.30
N LEU A 75 2.70 5.34 -10.08
CA LEU A 75 1.39 5.47 -10.71
C LEU A 75 1.22 6.87 -11.33
N PRO A 76 2.08 7.25 -12.27
CA PRO A 76 2.05 8.63 -12.81
C PRO A 76 0.77 8.96 -13.55
N ARG A 77 0.17 8.00 -14.26
CA ARG A 77 -1.10 8.22 -14.98
C ARG A 77 -2.23 8.47 -13.99
N GLU A 78 -2.36 7.61 -13.01
CA GLU A 78 -3.40 7.71 -11.99
C GLU A 78 -3.23 9.00 -11.19
N TYR A 79 -2.00 9.39 -10.91
CA TYR A 79 -1.71 10.62 -10.20
C TYR A 79 -2.17 11.85 -11.00
N LYS A 80 -1.91 11.87 -12.32
CA LYS A 80 -2.36 12.97 -13.18
C LYS A 80 -3.88 13.09 -13.22
N LEU A 81 -4.57 11.96 -13.30
CA LEU A 81 -6.03 11.93 -13.29
C LEU A 81 -6.59 12.43 -11.96
N TRP A 82 -5.99 11.98 -10.85
CA TRP A 82 -6.38 12.44 -9.53
C TRP A 82 -6.17 13.94 -9.36
N LYS A 83 -5.02 14.46 -9.80
CA LYS A 83 -4.68 15.88 -9.69
C LYS A 83 -5.60 16.76 -10.52
N ALA A 84 -6.08 16.26 -11.64
CA ALA A 84 -6.95 17.00 -12.54
C ALA A 84 -8.42 17.04 -12.08
N SER A 85 -8.81 16.16 -11.17
CA SER A 85 -10.21 16.08 -10.71
C SER A 85 -10.55 17.05 -9.59
#